data_234e82cf0dfab72435970723c8cd5ac9
#
_entry.id   234e82cf0dfab72435970723c8cd5ac9
#
_cell.length_a   1.000
_cell.length_b   1.000
_cell.length_c   1.000
_cell.angle_alpha   90.00
_cell.angle_beta   90.00
_cell.angle_gamma   90.00
#
_symmetry.space_group_name_H-M   'P 1'
#
loop_
_entity.id
_entity.type
_entity.pdbx_description
1 polymer ?
#
loop_
_entity_poly.entity_id
_entity_poly.type
_entity_poly.pdbx_seq_one_letter_code
_entity_poly.pdbx_strand_id
1 'polypeptide(L)' 'MNGQPCIRGLRLTVRRVVEAVATYPDRNDLRREYPELEEADIQAALAYAAANLDDKVIDLVEVK' A
#
# COMPACT_ATOMS: atom_id res chain seq x y z
N MET A 1 -17.57 -4.35 3.42
CA MET A 1 -16.14 -4.55 3.45
C MET A 1 -15.70 -5.36 4.63
N ASN A 2 -16.26 -6.12 5.21
CA ASN A 2 -15.84 -7.13 6.17
C ASN A 2 -14.73 -6.74 7.10
N GLY A 3 -14.74 -5.52 7.54
CA GLY A 3 -13.75 -5.08 8.50
C GLY A 3 -12.41 -4.69 7.95
N GLN A 4 -12.23 -4.76 6.66
CA GLN A 4 -10.97 -4.32 6.07
C GLN A 4 -10.93 -2.80 6.04
N PRO A 5 -9.81 -2.20 6.44
CA PRO A 5 -9.70 -0.74 6.36
C PRO A 5 -9.67 -0.27 4.91
N CYS A 6 -10.32 0.83 4.66
CA CYS A 6 -10.38 1.42 3.33
C CYS A 6 -9.77 2.82 3.36
N ILE A 7 -9.38 3.29 2.19
CA ILE A 7 -8.76 4.59 2.06
C ILE A 7 -9.84 5.62 1.77
N ARG A 8 -10.02 6.58 2.68
CA ARG A 8 -10.89 7.75 2.49
C ARG A 8 -12.25 7.42 1.88
N GLY A 9 -12.81 6.28 2.23
CA GLY A 9 -14.09 5.93 1.65
C GLY A 9 -14.01 5.39 0.23
N LEU A 10 -12.84 5.29 -0.33
CA LEU A 10 -12.66 4.64 -1.61
C LEU A 10 -12.89 3.15 -1.45
N ARG A 11 -13.14 2.49 -2.55
CA ARG A 11 -13.34 1.06 -2.49
C ARG A 11 -12.05 0.28 -2.37
N LEU A 12 -10.94 0.96 -2.27
CA LEU A 12 -9.65 0.31 -2.16
C LEU A 12 -9.30 0.09 -0.69
N THR A 13 -8.94 -1.13 -0.36
CA THR A 13 -8.47 -1.43 0.98
C THR A 13 -7.01 -1.07 1.11
N VAL A 14 -6.56 -0.92 2.34
CA VAL A 14 -5.14 -0.67 2.61
C VAL A 14 -4.30 -1.77 1.97
N ARG A 15 -4.74 -3.02 2.10
CA ARG A 15 -3.99 -4.12 1.53
C ARG A 15 -3.82 -3.97 0.02
N ARG A 16 -4.90 -3.58 -0.65
CA ARG A 16 -4.84 -3.44 -2.10
C ARG A 16 -3.89 -2.33 -2.50
N VAL A 17 -3.88 -1.24 -1.74
CA VAL A 17 -2.97 -0.15 -2.05
C VAL A 17 -1.52 -0.59 -1.87
N VAL A 18 -1.25 -1.33 -0.80
CA VAL A 18 0.11 -1.83 -0.57
C VAL A 18 0.53 -2.76 -1.69
N GLU A 19 -0.37 -3.63 -2.12
CA GLU A 19 -0.08 -4.53 -3.24
C GLU A 19 0.20 -3.74 -4.52
N ALA A 20 -0.56 -2.67 -4.73
CA ALA A 20 -0.37 -1.85 -5.92
C ALA A 20 0.99 -1.16 -5.91
N VAL A 21 1.42 -0.71 -4.74
CA VAL A 21 2.74 -0.09 -4.63
C VAL A 21 3.83 -1.09 -5.01
N ALA A 22 3.66 -2.34 -4.62
CA ALA A 22 4.62 -3.37 -4.96
C ALA A 22 4.61 -3.68 -6.45
N THR A 23 3.43 -3.63 -7.05
CA THR A 23 3.29 -3.94 -8.47
C THR A 23 3.81 -2.81 -9.35
N TYR A 24 3.61 -1.58 -8.92
CA TYR A 24 4.01 -0.40 -9.68
C TYR A 24 4.98 0.42 -8.85
N PRO A 25 6.26 0.06 -8.87
CA PRO A 25 7.25 0.79 -8.06
C PRO A 25 7.37 2.25 -8.46
N ASP A 26 7.14 2.55 -9.75
CA ASP A 26 7.15 3.94 -10.19
C ASP A 26 5.83 4.58 -9.81
N ARG A 27 5.91 5.67 -9.05
CA ARG A 27 4.71 6.32 -8.55
C ARG A 27 3.84 6.85 -9.68
N ASN A 28 4.43 7.26 -10.77
CA ASN A 28 3.65 7.73 -11.91
C ASN A 28 2.82 6.61 -12.52
N ASP A 29 3.40 5.43 -12.61
CA ASP A 29 2.66 4.28 -13.11
C ASP A 29 1.53 3.92 -12.19
N LEU A 30 1.79 3.94 -10.91
CA LEU A 30 0.78 3.62 -9.91
C LEU A 30 -0.41 4.57 -10.02
N ARG A 31 -0.15 5.85 -10.14
CA ARG A 31 -1.22 6.83 -10.18
C ARG A 31 -1.96 6.77 -11.50
N ARG A 32 -1.33 6.29 -12.55
CA ARG A 32 -2.01 6.10 -13.82
C ARG A 32 -3.03 4.99 -13.73
N GLU A 33 -2.71 3.93 -12.98
CA GLU A 33 -3.63 2.82 -12.81
C GLU A 33 -4.71 3.14 -11.79
N TYR A 34 -4.39 3.96 -10.81
CA TYR A 34 -5.33 4.30 -9.74
C TYR A 34 -5.40 5.82 -9.60
N PRO A 35 -6.02 6.48 -10.57
CA PRO A 35 -6.00 7.95 -10.60
C PRO A 35 -6.67 8.60 -9.39
N GLU A 36 -7.53 7.88 -8.70
CA GLU A 36 -8.18 8.46 -7.53
C GLU A 36 -7.28 8.45 -6.30
N LEU A 37 -6.16 7.75 -6.34
CA LEU A 37 -5.23 7.73 -5.21
C LEU A 37 -4.33 8.95 -5.26
N GLU A 38 -4.22 9.63 -4.13
CA GLU A 38 -3.29 10.73 -3.99
C GLU A 38 -2.08 10.26 -3.21
N GLU A 39 -1.02 11.02 -3.29
CA GLU A 39 0.20 10.64 -2.56
C GLU A 39 -0.09 10.49 -1.08
N ALA A 40 -0.92 11.36 -0.52
CA ALA A 40 -1.26 11.27 0.90
C ALA A 40 -1.97 9.96 1.22
N ASP A 41 -2.78 9.47 0.30
CA ASP A 41 -3.48 8.21 0.51
C ASP A 41 -2.49 7.05 0.55
N ILE A 42 -1.52 7.08 -0.34
CA ILE A 42 -0.52 6.03 -0.42
C ILE A 42 0.32 6.04 0.86
N GLN A 43 0.73 7.23 1.30
CA GLN A 43 1.52 7.33 2.53
C GLN A 43 0.72 6.83 3.73
N ALA A 44 -0.56 7.16 3.77
CA ALA A 44 -1.40 6.71 4.89
C ALA A 44 -1.54 5.20 4.89
N ALA A 45 -1.70 4.60 3.71
CA ALA A 45 -1.83 3.15 3.61
C ALA A 45 -0.56 2.46 4.08
N LEU A 46 0.59 2.97 3.66
CA LEU A 46 1.86 2.37 4.04
C LEU A 46 2.09 2.53 5.55
N ALA A 47 1.75 3.67 6.10
CA ALA A 47 1.91 3.89 7.53
C ALA A 47 1.00 2.96 8.32
N TYR A 48 -0.22 2.78 7.85
CA TYR A 48 -1.15 1.88 8.52
C TYR A 48 -0.61 0.46 8.50
N ALA A 49 -0.11 0.03 7.34
CA ALA A 49 0.42 -1.31 7.22
C ALA A 49 1.61 -1.52 8.14
N ALA A 50 2.49 -0.54 8.21
CA ALA A 50 3.65 -0.65 9.06
C ALA A 50 3.26 -0.76 10.53
N ALA A 51 2.22 -0.03 10.94
CA ALA A 51 1.79 -0.04 12.33
C ALA A 51 1.09 -1.33 12.71
N ASN A 52 0.60 -2.06 11.72
CA ASN A 52 -0.20 -3.24 11.99
C ASN A 52 0.47 -4.55 11.62
N LEU A 53 1.73 -4.50 11.25
CA LEU A 53 2.49 -5.72 10.99
C LEU A 53 3.44 -5.98 12.13
N ASP A 54 3.67 -7.26 12.40
CA ASP A 54 4.61 -7.63 13.42
C ASP A 54 6.02 -7.28 13.02
N ASP A 55 6.84 -7.00 14.00
CA ASP A 55 8.25 -6.82 13.76
C ASP A 55 8.85 -8.17 13.46
N LYS A 56 9.15 -8.39 12.22
CA LYS A 56 9.65 -9.64 11.78
C LYS A 56 10.95 -9.42 11.04
N VAL A 57 11.96 -10.13 11.42
CA VAL A 57 13.24 -10.02 10.74
C VAL A 57 13.20 -10.88 9.49
N ILE A 58 13.34 -10.24 8.36
CA ILE A 58 13.36 -10.95 7.10
C ILE A 58 14.74 -10.81 6.50
N ASP A 59 15.33 -11.92 6.18
CA ASP A 59 16.67 -11.91 5.62
C ASP A 59 16.59 -11.63 4.13
N LEU A 60 16.91 -10.41 3.75
CA LEU A 60 16.82 -10.00 2.36
C LEU A 60 18.15 -10.00 1.66
N VAL A 61 19.13 -10.56 2.30
CA VAL A 61 20.46 -10.53 1.78
C VAL A 61 20.57 -11.07 0.39
N GLU A 62 19.85 -12.10 0.17
CA GLU A 62 19.96 -12.83 -1.02
C GLU A 62 19.47 -12.10 -2.20
N VAL A 63 18.84 -11.07 -1.98
CA VAL A 63 18.33 -10.33 -3.08
C VAL A 63 19.47 -9.76 -3.82
N LYS A 64 19.67 -10.05 -4.73
CA LYS A 64 20.63 -9.51 -5.33
C LYS A 64 20.84 -10.01 -6.30
#